data_b67661c682d166f927f39d6546259340
#
_entry.id   b67661c682d166f927f39d6546259340
#
_cell.length_a   1.000
_cell.length_b   1.000
_cell.length_c   1.000
_cell.angle_alpha   90.00
_cell.angle_beta   90.00
_cell.angle_gamma   90.00
#
_symmetry.space_group_name_H-M   'P 1'
#
loop_
_entity.id
_entity.type
_entity.pdbx_description
1 polymer ?
#
loop_
_entity_poly.entity_id
_entity_poly.type
_entity_poly.pdbx_seq_one_letter_code
_entity_poly.pdbx_strand_id
1 'polypeptide(L)'
;MEAAVSMSEALGARDSADPALRATFLRHTEPDESAVAQRLSPAARLGSSKVQGDAIVAMPSHLLLRIETLLGASNKGQLRRDASHLATLPRTSDASGLEPGRAQQFVQSLASARAGPLYMSTQFAARYAVLVRVLDEVQRRIPSASAAWVPAKLYDFCMHAGEALWAYDHVFGAPALREYVAEAPTGALIKTGAALQSDACWQHTRTSLRVRGDEAHIVRDRPGCEDDAPSLGVHAFGLGALSSDLAREKEVLRLWKSGADVLVLVEEATPRGFACIAAARAQLLALGQNGPSCHVVAPCPHDGACPVWRLDALLSPTVRRPIEVCSHSQMYRVPPFMRMTTRLLRGDATTEFCYVVIHRAARPSLPDTQGSWAARVPAELQAHVPATVRHLTENARRGNLDTLRATRTVDPPVPVPVELERCAAALAAAGIDEHHVMQVDAYAWPRLVRPPLKKGGHVTMDACCASHDVRRFTVAKSAGRQAYQDARKVRHGELYAHTDKTGRSVALTESPALDTLAPAASEHKQLGPDAQSYTQQHGRLPKHRSTRAPKPKSATVLDAARTDVRSSRKPSRSALDQALQEHGW
;
A
#
# COMPACT_ATOMS: atom_id res chain seq x y z
N MET A 1 5.78 38.45 -22.39
CA MET A 1 4.78 39.19 -21.61
C MET A 1 3.79 38.13 -21.08
N GLU A 2 4.23 37.41 -20.05
CA GLU A 2 3.38 36.43 -19.36
C GLU A 2 2.53 37.21 -18.37
N ALA A 3 1.22 37.24 -18.62
CA ALA A 3 0.26 37.88 -17.74
C ALA A 3 0.19 37.06 -16.45
N ALA A 4 0.61 37.64 -15.34
CA ALA A 4 0.32 37.10 -14.01
C ALA A 4 -1.20 37.05 -13.85
N VAL A 5 -1.77 35.84 -13.89
CA VAL A 5 -3.18 35.61 -13.58
C VAL A 5 -3.43 36.10 -12.16
N SER A 6 -4.37 37.03 -11.97
CA SER A 6 -4.67 37.55 -10.64
C SER A 6 -5.21 36.42 -9.75
N MET A 7 -4.97 36.53 -8.44
CA MET A 7 -5.45 35.52 -7.47
C MET A 7 -6.98 35.36 -7.52
N SER A 8 -7.72 36.39 -7.94
CA SER A 8 -9.17 36.39 -8.15
C SER A 8 -9.56 35.54 -9.37
N GLU A 9 -8.81 35.63 -10.47
CA GLU A 9 -9.03 34.82 -11.68
C GLU A 9 -8.68 33.35 -11.43
N ALA A 10 -7.63 33.08 -10.64
CA ALA A 10 -7.24 31.74 -10.24
C ALA A 10 -8.31 31.05 -9.34
N LEU A 11 -8.96 31.80 -8.44
CA LEU A 11 -10.07 31.31 -7.62
C LEU A 11 -11.32 31.04 -8.47
N GLY A 12 -11.64 31.95 -9.42
CA GLY A 12 -12.76 31.75 -10.34
C GLY A 12 -12.57 30.55 -11.27
N ALA A 13 -11.34 30.31 -11.74
CA ALA A 13 -11.03 29.14 -12.56
C ALA A 13 -11.10 27.82 -11.78
N ARG A 14 -10.77 27.84 -10.49
CA ARG A 14 -10.85 26.66 -9.61
C ARG A 14 -12.28 26.18 -9.38
N ASP A 15 -13.22 27.11 -9.25
CA ASP A 15 -14.63 26.85 -8.97
C ASP A 15 -15.50 26.92 -10.24
N SER A 16 -14.89 27.13 -11.41
CA SER A 16 -15.58 27.18 -12.69
C SER A 16 -16.28 25.88 -13.01
N ALA A 17 -17.51 25.97 -13.47
CA ALA A 17 -18.26 24.85 -14.05
C ALA A 17 -17.69 24.40 -15.41
N ASP A 18 -16.82 25.20 -16.04
CA ASP A 18 -16.16 24.86 -17.30
C ASP A 18 -15.04 23.82 -17.09
N PRO A 19 -15.19 22.61 -17.62
CA PRO A 19 -14.20 21.55 -17.46
C PRO A 19 -12.82 21.90 -18.05
N ALA A 20 -12.76 22.73 -19.10
CA ALA A 20 -11.52 23.11 -19.76
C ALA A 20 -10.71 24.11 -18.91
N LEU A 21 -11.37 25.10 -18.32
CA LEU A 21 -10.74 26.07 -17.41
C LEU A 21 -10.27 25.39 -16.12
N ARG A 22 -11.07 24.47 -15.60
CA ARG A 22 -10.72 23.68 -14.40
C ARG A 22 -9.53 22.75 -14.65
N ALA A 23 -9.49 22.08 -15.81
CA ALA A 23 -8.37 21.24 -16.21
C ALA A 23 -7.08 22.03 -16.45
N THR A 24 -7.19 23.27 -16.96
CA THR A 24 -6.05 24.17 -17.15
C THR A 24 -5.51 24.66 -15.81
N PHE A 25 -6.38 25.04 -14.86
CA PHE A 25 -5.97 25.43 -13.52
C PHE A 25 -5.28 24.30 -12.77
N LEU A 26 -5.82 23.08 -12.81
CA LEU A 26 -5.21 21.91 -12.16
C LEU A 26 -3.83 21.59 -12.74
N ARG A 27 -3.62 21.74 -14.06
CA ARG A 27 -2.32 21.56 -14.70
C ARG A 27 -1.27 22.59 -14.26
N HIS A 28 -1.65 23.79 -13.92
CA HIS A 28 -0.72 24.85 -13.51
C HIS A 28 -0.41 24.86 -12.01
N THR A 29 -1.25 24.25 -11.18
CA THR A 29 -1.08 24.24 -9.71
C THR A 29 -0.47 22.93 -9.18
N GLU A 30 -0.45 21.87 -9.96
CA GLU A 30 0.26 20.64 -9.60
C GLU A 30 1.75 20.82 -9.88
N PRO A 31 2.64 20.55 -8.89
CA PRO A 31 4.06 20.47 -9.18
C PRO A 31 4.23 19.40 -10.27
N ASP A 32 4.97 19.70 -11.31
CA ASP A 32 5.26 18.79 -12.41
C ASP A 32 5.72 17.42 -11.85
N GLU A 33 4.77 16.51 -11.66
CA GLU A 33 5.02 15.16 -11.12
C GLU A 33 5.97 14.39 -12.03
N SER A 34 6.00 14.73 -13.33
CA SER A 34 6.94 14.17 -14.29
C SER A 34 8.38 14.50 -13.91
N ALA A 35 8.65 15.73 -13.49
CA ALA A 35 9.98 16.16 -13.05
C ALA A 35 10.42 15.49 -11.74
N VAL A 36 9.48 15.15 -10.86
CA VAL A 36 9.77 14.40 -9.62
C VAL A 36 9.97 12.91 -9.92
N ALA A 37 9.16 12.33 -10.81
CA ALA A 37 9.30 10.94 -11.26
C ALA A 37 10.62 10.71 -11.99
N GLN A 38 11.08 11.67 -12.80
CA GLN A 38 12.37 11.63 -13.50
C GLN A 38 13.60 11.59 -12.56
N ARG A 39 13.44 11.97 -11.28
CA ARG A 39 14.55 11.95 -10.29
C ARG A 39 14.72 10.60 -9.58
N LEU A 40 13.78 9.69 -9.73
CA LEU A 40 13.88 8.34 -9.20
C LEU A 40 14.52 7.41 -10.23
N SER A 41 15.33 6.46 -9.77
CA SER A 41 15.81 5.38 -10.65
C SER A 41 14.61 4.52 -11.14
N PRO A 42 14.75 3.83 -12.29
CA PRO A 42 13.75 2.85 -12.73
C PRO A 42 13.41 1.83 -11.64
N ALA A 43 14.44 1.33 -10.94
CA ALA A 43 14.27 0.40 -9.83
C ALA A 43 13.48 1.00 -8.64
N ALA A 44 13.75 2.25 -8.27
CA ALA A 44 12.98 2.93 -7.21
C ALA A 44 11.51 3.18 -7.60
N ARG A 45 11.24 3.38 -8.90
CA ARG A 45 9.84 3.46 -9.40
C ARG A 45 9.12 2.12 -9.28
N LEU A 46 9.76 1.02 -9.65
CA LEU A 46 9.20 -0.33 -9.48
C LEU A 46 8.88 -0.63 -8.01
N GLY A 47 9.75 -0.25 -7.09
CA GLY A 47 9.61 -0.46 -5.64
C GLY A 47 8.64 0.50 -4.95
N SER A 48 8.11 1.51 -5.64
CA SER A 48 7.27 2.55 -5.06
C SER A 48 5.86 2.04 -4.71
N SER A 49 5.23 2.68 -3.72
CA SER A 49 3.83 2.45 -3.34
C SER A 49 2.82 3.25 -4.17
N LYS A 50 3.28 4.06 -5.11
CA LYS A 50 2.41 4.82 -5.99
C LYS A 50 1.75 3.91 -7.02
N VAL A 51 0.44 4.02 -7.15
CA VAL A 51 -0.35 3.31 -8.17
C VAL A 51 -0.27 4.10 -9.47
N GLN A 52 0.25 3.51 -10.52
CA GLN A 52 0.40 4.16 -11.84
C GLN A 52 1.03 5.57 -11.78
N GLY A 53 1.88 5.82 -10.78
CA GLY A 53 2.51 7.11 -10.55
C GLY A 53 1.85 7.96 -9.48
N ASP A 54 0.57 7.75 -9.15
CA ASP A 54 -0.19 8.54 -8.19
C ASP A 54 -0.11 8.01 -6.76
N ALA A 55 -0.01 8.93 -5.81
CA ALA A 55 -0.04 8.60 -4.38
C ALA A 55 -1.46 8.41 -3.84
N ILE A 56 -2.48 8.98 -4.51
CA ILE A 56 -3.88 9.00 -4.10
C ILE A 56 -4.69 8.20 -5.10
N VAL A 57 -5.31 7.12 -4.66
CA VAL A 57 -6.24 6.34 -5.48
C VAL A 57 -7.62 7.01 -5.46
N ALA A 58 -8.18 7.25 -6.64
CA ALA A 58 -9.54 7.75 -6.81
C ALA A 58 -10.41 6.70 -7.49
N MET A 59 -11.67 6.63 -7.10
CA MET A 59 -12.64 5.80 -7.81
C MET A 59 -13.01 6.41 -9.17
N PRO A 60 -13.23 5.59 -10.22
CA PRO A 60 -13.71 6.09 -11.50
C PRO A 60 -15.06 6.83 -11.38
N SER A 61 -15.28 7.84 -12.19
CA SER A 61 -16.49 8.68 -12.12
C SER A 61 -17.79 7.89 -12.35
N HIS A 62 -17.78 6.89 -13.23
CA HIS A 62 -18.95 6.04 -13.49
C HIS A 62 -19.29 5.16 -12.27
N LEU A 63 -18.29 4.64 -11.53
CA LEU A 63 -18.51 3.90 -10.29
C LEU A 63 -19.06 4.82 -9.18
N LEU A 64 -18.52 6.05 -9.07
CA LEU A 64 -19.02 7.05 -8.12
C LEU A 64 -20.50 7.35 -8.36
N LEU A 65 -20.88 7.66 -9.59
CA LEU A 65 -22.26 7.95 -9.96
C LEU A 65 -23.19 6.78 -9.65
N ARG A 66 -22.72 5.55 -9.87
CA ARG A 66 -23.51 4.36 -9.60
C ARG A 66 -23.76 4.15 -8.11
N ILE A 67 -22.72 4.31 -7.28
CA ILE A 67 -22.87 4.27 -5.83
C ILE A 67 -23.82 5.36 -5.35
N GLU A 68 -23.69 6.58 -5.85
CA GLU A 68 -24.59 7.71 -5.51
C GLU A 68 -26.04 7.40 -5.86
N THR A 69 -26.28 6.80 -7.02
CA THR A 69 -27.63 6.37 -7.46
C THR A 69 -28.22 5.33 -6.50
N LEU A 70 -27.45 4.31 -6.12
CA LEU A 70 -27.91 3.29 -5.18
C LEU A 70 -28.15 3.86 -3.78
N LEU A 71 -27.30 4.77 -3.32
CA LEU A 71 -27.46 5.47 -2.05
C LEU A 71 -28.65 6.45 -2.10
N GLY A 72 -29.04 6.94 -3.28
CA GLY A 72 -30.21 7.82 -3.48
C GLY A 72 -31.50 7.23 -2.92
N ALA A 73 -31.68 5.92 -3.03
CA ALA A 73 -32.84 5.20 -2.51
C ALA A 73 -32.82 4.97 -0.97
N SER A 74 -31.71 5.31 -0.30
CA SER A 74 -31.53 5.04 1.14
C SER A 74 -32.02 6.20 2.01
N ASN A 75 -32.51 5.88 3.22
CA ASN A 75 -32.82 6.91 4.21
C ASN A 75 -31.51 7.54 4.75
N LYS A 76 -31.20 8.75 4.28
CA LYS A 76 -29.97 9.50 4.61
C LYS A 76 -29.81 9.73 6.12
N GLY A 77 -30.91 10.05 6.83
CA GLY A 77 -30.89 10.27 8.27
C GLY A 77 -30.52 9.01 9.04
N GLN A 78 -31.09 7.87 8.64
CA GLN A 78 -30.75 6.58 9.25
C GLN A 78 -29.30 6.18 8.93
N LEU A 79 -28.86 6.35 7.68
CA LEU A 79 -27.52 6.04 7.25
C LEU A 79 -26.44 6.81 8.06
N ARG A 80 -26.68 8.10 8.32
CA ARG A 80 -25.79 8.92 9.16
C ARG A 80 -25.79 8.45 10.62
N ARG A 81 -26.93 8.07 11.17
CA ARG A 81 -27.00 7.50 12.54
C ARG A 81 -26.20 6.21 12.63
N ASP A 82 -26.36 5.32 11.66
CA ASP A 82 -25.63 4.04 11.61
C ASP A 82 -24.13 4.25 11.46
N ALA A 83 -23.71 5.15 10.60
CA ALA A 83 -22.29 5.51 10.41
C ALA A 83 -21.69 6.16 11.66
N SER A 84 -22.42 7.05 12.33
CA SER A 84 -21.98 7.67 13.58
C SER A 84 -21.86 6.62 14.69
N HIS A 85 -22.82 5.71 14.79
CA HIS A 85 -22.78 4.63 15.78
C HIS A 85 -21.60 3.69 15.50
N LEU A 86 -21.42 3.25 14.25
CA LEU A 86 -20.28 2.42 13.84
C LEU A 86 -18.93 3.06 14.21
N ALA A 87 -18.82 4.37 14.04
CA ALA A 87 -17.57 5.11 14.34
C ALA A 87 -17.27 5.17 15.85
N THR A 88 -18.27 5.02 16.73
CA THR A 88 -18.10 5.02 18.19
C THR A 88 -17.83 3.64 18.78
N LEU A 89 -18.07 2.59 18.01
CA LEU A 89 -17.90 1.22 18.51
C LEU A 89 -16.41 0.81 18.47
N PRO A 90 -15.94 0.10 19.52
CA PRO A 90 -14.58 -0.41 19.52
C PRO A 90 -14.39 -1.46 18.41
N ARG A 91 -13.27 -1.39 17.71
CA ARG A 91 -12.88 -2.36 16.68
C ARG A 91 -12.36 -3.67 17.27
N THR A 92 -11.79 -3.62 18.48
CA THR A 92 -11.32 -4.76 19.26
C THR A 92 -11.94 -4.73 20.64
N SER A 93 -12.14 -5.90 21.26
CA SER A 93 -12.77 -6.03 22.57
C SER A 93 -11.78 -6.20 23.73
N ASP A 94 -10.50 -6.46 23.41
CA ASP A 94 -9.43 -6.71 24.38
C ASP A 94 -8.25 -5.74 24.22
N ALA A 95 -7.42 -5.64 25.25
CA ALA A 95 -6.24 -4.77 25.25
C ALA A 95 -5.12 -5.23 24.29
N SER A 96 -5.10 -6.52 23.92
CA SER A 96 -4.15 -7.05 22.93
C SER A 96 -4.53 -6.69 21.50
N GLY A 97 -5.79 -6.32 21.25
CA GLY A 97 -6.33 -6.04 19.92
C GLY A 97 -6.55 -7.28 19.06
N LEU A 98 -6.57 -8.47 19.66
CA LEU A 98 -6.72 -9.75 18.95
C LEU A 98 -8.17 -10.21 18.83
N GLU A 99 -9.05 -9.80 19.75
CA GLU A 99 -10.45 -10.18 19.73
C GLU A 99 -11.30 -9.19 18.92
N PRO A 100 -12.32 -9.67 18.17
CA PRO A 100 -13.20 -8.80 17.38
C PRO A 100 -14.04 -7.90 18.28
N GLY A 101 -14.10 -6.61 17.93
CA GLY A 101 -14.88 -5.64 18.67
C GLY A 101 -16.36 -5.59 18.24
N ARG A 102 -17.13 -4.78 18.96
CA ARG A 102 -18.58 -4.57 18.74
C ARG A 102 -18.92 -3.98 17.37
N ALA A 103 -18.00 -3.28 16.74
CA ALA A 103 -18.20 -2.69 15.41
C ALA A 103 -18.56 -3.77 14.37
N GLN A 104 -17.87 -4.91 14.38
CA GLN A 104 -18.14 -6.02 13.48
C GLN A 104 -19.49 -6.69 13.76
N GLN A 105 -19.80 -6.93 15.03
CA GLN A 105 -21.09 -7.49 15.45
C GLN A 105 -22.26 -6.59 15.03
N PHE A 106 -22.10 -5.27 15.16
CA PHE A 106 -23.10 -4.30 14.73
C PHE A 106 -23.39 -4.41 13.22
N VAL A 107 -22.36 -4.43 12.37
CA VAL A 107 -22.54 -4.56 10.91
C VAL A 107 -23.25 -5.86 10.55
N GLN A 108 -22.91 -6.97 11.22
CA GLN A 108 -23.56 -8.27 11.01
C GLN A 108 -25.02 -8.31 11.47
N SER A 109 -25.39 -7.53 12.49
CA SER A 109 -26.75 -7.45 13.01
C SER A 109 -27.70 -6.59 12.18
N LEU A 110 -27.17 -5.79 11.22
CA LEU A 110 -28.01 -4.90 10.42
C LEU A 110 -28.90 -5.68 9.45
N ALA A 111 -30.16 -5.24 9.35
CA ALA A 111 -31.05 -5.71 8.31
C ALA A 111 -30.44 -5.49 6.91
N SER A 112 -30.72 -6.39 5.97
CA SER A 112 -30.11 -6.43 4.64
C SER A 112 -30.25 -5.10 3.87
N ALA A 113 -31.37 -4.38 4.03
CA ALA A 113 -31.60 -3.10 3.38
C ALA A 113 -30.68 -1.95 3.89
N ARG A 114 -30.05 -2.11 5.06
CA ARG A 114 -29.17 -1.09 5.67
C ARG A 114 -27.69 -1.42 5.56
N ALA A 115 -27.34 -2.71 5.51
CA ALA A 115 -25.95 -3.16 5.50
C ALA A 115 -25.19 -2.71 4.25
N GLY A 116 -25.76 -2.87 3.05
CA GLY A 116 -25.16 -2.47 1.79
C GLY A 116 -24.90 -0.96 1.70
N PRO A 117 -25.89 -0.09 1.89
CA PRO A 117 -25.69 1.35 1.92
C PRO A 117 -24.69 1.83 2.95
N LEU A 118 -24.69 1.27 4.18
CA LEU A 118 -23.70 1.60 5.20
C LEU A 118 -22.29 1.23 4.74
N TYR A 119 -22.12 0.03 4.20
CA TYR A 119 -20.84 -0.43 3.68
C TYR A 119 -20.32 0.49 2.56
N MET A 120 -21.14 0.75 1.55
CA MET A 120 -20.77 1.63 0.43
C MET A 120 -20.36 3.03 0.88
N SER A 121 -21.07 3.59 1.86
CA SER A 121 -20.83 4.95 2.32
C SER A 121 -19.73 5.12 3.37
N THR A 122 -19.20 4.03 3.94
CA THR A 122 -18.20 4.10 5.02
C THR A 122 -16.90 3.38 4.74
N GLN A 123 -16.91 2.28 3.98
CA GLN A 123 -15.76 1.38 3.84
C GLN A 123 -15.29 1.16 2.39
N PHE A 124 -16.21 1.18 1.43
CA PHE A 124 -15.94 0.79 0.05
C PHE A 124 -14.73 1.54 -0.55
N ALA A 125 -14.69 2.87 -0.45
CA ALA A 125 -13.62 3.67 -1.06
C ALA A 125 -12.23 3.34 -0.51
N ALA A 126 -12.14 3.13 0.81
CA ALA A 126 -10.88 2.77 1.46
C ALA A 126 -10.40 1.38 1.03
N ARG A 127 -11.31 0.38 1.03
CA ARG A 127 -10.99 -1.01 0.67
C ARG A 127 -10.71 -1.17 -0.82
N TYR A 128 -11.45 -0.46 -1.67
CA TYR A 128 -11.15 -0.35 -3.09
C TYR A 128 -9.71 0.14 -3.32
N ALA A 129 -9.32 1.24 -2.66
CA ALA A 129 -7.98 1.81 -2.83
C ALA A 129 -6.87 0.87 -2.35
N VAL A 130 -7.10 0.11 -1.28
CA VAL A 130 -6.18 -0.93 -0.81
C VAL A 130 -6.02 -2.01 -1.86
N LEU A 131 -7.12 -2.51 -2.42
CA LEU A 131 -7.08 -3.57 -3.43
C LEU A 131 -6.41 -3.09 -4.72
N VAL A 132 -6.72 -1.88 -5.19
CA VAL A 132 -6.01 -1.27 -6.32
C VAL A 132 -4.50 -1.24 -6.07
N ARG A 133 -4.07 -0.80 -4.88
CA ARG A 133 -2.65 -0.74 -4.50
C ARG A 133 -1.98 -2.11 -4.51
N VAL A 134 -2.66 -3.14 -3.97
CA VAL A 134 -2.10 -4.49 -3.90
C VAL A 134 -2.07 -5.14 -5.28
N LEU A 135 -3.13 -5.00 -6.07
CA LEU A 135 -3.19 -5.56 -7.42
C LEU A 135 -2.20 -4.90 -8.39
N ASP A 136 -2.01 -3.58 -8.30
CA ASP A 136 -0.97 -2.87 -9.04
C ASP A 136 0.44 -3.36 -8.67
N GLU A 137 0.70 -3.67 -7.40
CA GLU A 137 1.96 -4.30 -7.02
C GLU A 137 2.08 -5.72 -7.57
N VAL A 138 1.02 -6.52 -7.56
CA VAL A 138 1.00 -7.87 -8.18
C VAL A 138 1.39 -7.78 -9.66
N GLN A 139 0.75 -6.90 -10.43
CA GLN A 139 1.03 -6.72 -11.85
C GLN A 139 2.50 -6.34 -12.11
N ARG A 140 3.03 -5.42 -11.30
CA ARG A 140 4.42 -4.97 -11.43
C ARG A 140 5.45 -6.00 -10.98
N ARG A 141 5.10 -6.88 -10.05
CA ARG A 141 6.04 -7.80 -9.41
C ARG A 141 6.13 -9.16 -10.05
N ILE A 142 5.08 -9.67 -10.69
CA ILE A 142 5.12 -10.98 -11.32
C ILE A 142 5.85 -10.87 -12.66
N PRO A 143 7.03 -11.53 -12.81
CA PRO A 143 7.78 -11.49 -14.05
C PRO A 143 7.01 -12.23 -15.15
N SER A 144 6.94 -11.64 -16.32
CA SER A 144 6.36 -12.25 -17.52
C SER A 144 7.27 -12.00 -18.72
N ALA A 145 7.49 -13.03 -19.53
CA ALA A 145 8.47 -13.00 -20.61
C ALA A 145 8.00 -12.27 -21.88
N SER A 146 6.71 -11.94 -22.01
CA SER A 146 6.20 -11.37 -23.27
C SER A 146 5.23 -10.21 -23.09
N ALA A 147 4.56 -10.13 -21.95
CA ALA A 147 3.59 -9.09 -21.63
C ALA A 147 3.41 -9.01 -20.11
N ALA A 148 2.77 -7.95 -19.61
CA ALA A 148 2.39 -7.89 -18.21
C ALA A 148 1.52 -9.08 -17.82
N TRP A 149 1.71 -9.63 -16.62
CA TRP A 149 0.85 -10.67 -16.09
C TRP A 149 -0.57 -10.13 -15.89
N VAL A 150 -1.55 -10.75 -16.57
CA VAL A 150 -2.96 -10.33 -16.52
C VAL A 150 -3.81 -11.59 -16.29
N PRO A 151 -4.53 -11.69 -15.16
CA PRO A 151 -5.40 -12.84 -14.89
C PRO A 151 -6.71 -12.73 -15.67
N ALA A 152 -7.12 -13.82 -16.32
CA ALA A 152 -8.40 -13.88 -17.03
C ALA A 152 -9.56 -14.37 -16.12
N LYS A 153 -9.23 -14.88 -14.93
CA LYS A 153 -10.21 -15.38 -13.94
C LYS A 153 -9.97 -14.70 -12.60
N LEU A 154 -11.05 -14.20 -11.98
CA LEU A 154 -11.05 -13.60 -10.66
C LEU A 154 -11.97 -14.38 -9.72
N TYR A 155 -11.42 -14.88 -8.63
CA TYR A 155 -12.14 -15.49 -7.52
C TYR A 155 -12.13 -14.55 -6.32
N ASP A 156 -13.27 -13.97 -5.95
CA ASP A 156 -13.44 -13.12 -4.78
C ASP A 156 -14.07 -13.93 -3.65
N PHE A 157 -13.25 -14.46 -2.76
CA PHE A 157 -13.67 -15.36 -1.67
C PHE A 157 -14.34 -14.65 -0.50
N CYS A 158 -14.31 -13.32 -0.48
CA CYS A 158 -14.96 -12.52 0.55
C CYS A 158 -15.48 -11.19 -0.03
N MET A 159 -16.34 -11.30 -1.02
CA MET A 159 -16.97 -10.14 -1.64
C MET A 159 -17.82 -9.40 -0.62
N HIS A 160 -17.57 -8.12 -0.43
CA HIS A 160 -18.46 -7.23 0.32
C HIS A 160 -19.45 -6.54 -0.61
N ALA A 161 -18.98 -5.65 -1.48
CA ALA A 161 -19.81 -4.99 -2.48
C ALA A 161 -19.18 -5.01 -3.88
N GLY A 162 -18.17 -5.86 -4.12
CA GLY A 162 -17.53 -6.03 -5.42
C GLY A 162 -16.32 -5.11 -5.62
N GLU A 163 -15.72 -4.57 -4.56
CA GLU A 163 -14.53 -3.72 -4.66
C GLU A 163 -13.34 -4.41 -5.31
N ALA A 164 -13.20 -5.75 -5.18
CA ALA A 164 -12.14 -6.50 -5.84
C ALA A 164 -12.30 -6.50 -7.36
N LEU A 165 -13.53 -6.61 -7.87
CA LEU A 165 -13.84 -6.53 -9.30
C LEU A 165 -13.50 -5.15 -9.87
N TRP A 166 -13.88 -4.07 -9.17
CA TRP A 166 -13.59 -2.72 -9.60
C TRP A 166 -12.10 -2.35 -9.48
N ALA A 167 -11.40 -2.92 -8.49
CA ALA A 167 -9.95 -2.79 -8.38
C ALA A 167 -9.23 -3.56 -9.49
N TYR A 168 -9.77 -4.73 -9.89
CA TYR A 168 -9.29 -5.47 -11.06
C TYR A 168 -9.40 -4.63 -12.32
N ASP A 169 -10.56 -4.02 -12.58
CA ASP A 169 -10.76 -3.13 -13.73
C ASP A 169 -9.75 -1.98 -13.75
N HIS A 170 -9.53 -1.34 -12.61
CA HIS A 170 -8.58 -0.23 -12.50
C HIS A 170 -7.16 -0.62 -12.93
N VAL A 171 -6.73 -1.84 -12.59
CA VAL A 171 -5.35 -2.28 -12.78
C VAL A 171 -5.15 -3.02 -14.10
N PHE A 172 -6.04 -3.96 -14.43
CA PHE A 172 -5.89 -4.87 -15.56
C PHE A 172 -6.81 -4.53 -16.74
N GLY A 173 -7.89 -3.77 -16.48
CA GLY A 173 -8.93 -3.46 -17.45
C GLY A 173 -10.01 -4.54 -17.55
N ALA A 174 -11.27 -4.16 -17.53
CA ALA A 174 -12.43 -5.05 -17.59
C ALA A 174 -12.41 -6.03 -18.80
N PRO A 175 -11.95 -5.63 -20.01
CA PRO A 175 -11.95 -6.54 -21.17
C PRO A 175 -11.07 -7.79 -21.01
N ALA A 176 -10.10 -7.77 -20.10
CA ALA A 176 -9.23 -8.92 -19.86
C ALA A 176 -9.90 -10.01 -19.02
N LEU A 177 -10.97 -9.69 -18.27
CA LEU A 177 -11.65 -10.60 -17.36
C LEU A 177 -12.69 -11.46 -18.11
N ARG A 178 -12.49 -12.77 -18.14
CA ARG A 178 -13.43 -13.73 -18.75
C ARG A 178 -14.39 -14.33 -17.72
N GLU A 179 -13.93 -14.54 -16.50
CA GLU A 179 -14.71 -15.18 -15.44
C GLU A 179 -14.54 -14.46 -14.10
N TYR A 180 -15.65 -14.18 -13.45
CA TYR A 180 -15.72 -13.65 -12.09
C TYR A 180 -16.59 -14.55 -11.22
N VAL A 181 -16.02 -15.11 -10.18
CA VAL A 181 -16.73 -15.92 -9.19
C VAL A 181 -16.56 -15.26 -7.82
N ALA A 182 -17.66 -14.90 -7.18
CA ALA A 182 -17.59 -14.23 -5.90
C ALA A 182 -18.51 -14.85 -4.85
N GLU A 183 -18.03 -14.87 -3.61
CA GLU A 183 -18.76 -15.31 -2.44
C GLU A 183 -18.88 -14.17 -1.43
N ALA A 184 -20.12 -13.87 -1.01
CA ALA A 184 -20.37 -12.86 0.01
C ALA A 184 -20.82 -13.49 1.33
N PRO A 185 -20.51 -12.86 2.47
CA PRO A 185 -20.97 -13.32 3.78
C PRO A 185 -22.50 -13.28 3.95
N THR A 186 -23.17 -12.40 3.19
CA THR A 186 -24.63 -12.22 3.29
C THR A 186 -25.26 -11.95 1.93
N GLY A 187 -26.52 -12.36 1.75
CA GLY A 187 -27.27 -12.06 0.53
C GLY A 187 -27.51 -10.55 0.27
N ALA A 188 -27.44 -9.72 1.31
CA ALA A 188 -27.51 -8.27 1.18
C ALA A 188 -26.34 -7.69 0.40
N LEU A 189 -25.14 -8.17 0.71
CA LEU A 189 -23.91 -7.72 0.02
C LEU A 189 -23.88 -8.24 -1.42
N ILE A 190 -24.39 -9.46 -1.68
CA ILE A 190 -24.58 -9.97 -3.05
C ILE A 190 -25.47 -9.02 -3.86
N LYS A 191 -26.63 -8.64 -3.34
CA LYS A 191 -27.53 -7.71 -4.02
C LYS A 191 -26.86 -6.36 -4.32
N THR A 192 -26.08 -5.86 -3.37
CA THR A 192 -25.32 -4.61 -3.53
C THR A 192 -24.25 -4.75 -4.62
N GLY A 193 -23.46 -5.82 -4.57
CA GLY A 193 -22.43 -6.12 -5.56
C GLY A 193 -23.01 -6.33 -6.96
N ALA A 194 -24.10 -7.11 -7.09
CA ALA A 194 -24.78 -7.32 -8.35
C ALA A 194 -25.32 -6.01 -8.94
N ALA A 195 -25.88 -5.13 -8.11
CA ALA A 195 -26.34 -3.81 -8.54
C ALA A 195 -25.17 -2.93 -9.02
N LEU A 196 -24.00 -2.99 -8.41
CA LEU A 196 -22.81 -2.28 -8.87
C LEU A 196 -22.22 -2.85 -10.16
N GLN A 197 -22.38 -4.15 -10.41
CA GLN A 197 -21.86 -4.85 -11.60
C GLN A 197 -22.75 -4.71 -12.85
N SER A 198 -24.00 -4.27 -12.74
CA SER A 198 -24.92 -4.15 -13.87
C SER A 198 -24.46 -3.10 -14.91
N ASP A 199 -23.16 -3.00 -15.19
CA ASP A 199 -22.55 -2.08 -16.13
C ASP A 199 -22.17 -2.77 -17.44
N ALA A 200 -22.17 -2.00 -18.53
CA ALA A 200 -21.84 -2.51 -19.87
C ALA A 200 -20.41 -3.06 -19.97
N CYS A 201 -19.49 -2.59 -19.10
CA CYS A 201 -18.11 -3.06 -19.11
C CYS A 201 -17.95 -4.55 -18.72
N TRP A 202 -18.95 -5.15 -18.04
CA TRP A 202 -18.91 -6.54 -17.58
C TRP A 202 -19.73 -7.52 -18.45
N GLN A 203 -20.29 -7.06 -19.57
CA GLN A 203 -21.18 -7.89 -20.43
C GLN A 203 -20.49 -9.13 -20.99
N HIS A 204 -19.17 -9.11 -21.16
CA HIS A 204 -18.38 -10.23 -21.67
C HIS A 204 -17.85 -11.14 -20.56
N THR A 205 -18.05 -10.78 -19.29
CA THR A 205 -17.55 -11.52 -18.15
C THR A 205 -18.60 -12.50 -17.65
N ARG A 206 -18.26 -13.80 -17.59
CA ARG A 206 -19.13 -14.79 -16.95
C ARG A 206 -19.09 -14.56 -15.43
N THR A 207 -20.20 -14.10 -14.86
CA THR A 207 -20.31 -13.80 -13.43
C THR A 207 -21.11 -14.86 -12.68
N SER A 208 -20.57 -15.31 -11.52
CA SER A 208 -21.25 -16.19 -10.57
C SER A 208 -21.13 -15.62 -9.17
N LEU A 209 -22.26 -15.22 -8.56
CA LEU A 209 -22.33 -14.67 -7.20
C LEU A 209 -23.03 -15.68 -6.27
N ARG A 210 -22.43 -15.95 -5.09
CA ARG A 210 -22.94 -16.96 -4.14
C ARG A 210 -22.91 -16.44 -2.71
N VAL A 211 -23.81 -16.93 -1.88
CA VAL A 211 -23.73 -16.75 -0.42
C VAL A 211 -22.75 -17.78 0.11
N ARG A 212 -21.90 -17.37 1.04
CA ARG A 212 -20.94 -18.25 1.71
C ARG A 212 -21.69 -19.34 2.48
N GLY A 213 -21.29 -20.60 2.29
CA GLY A 213 -21.94 -21.73 2.93
C GLY A 213 -22.84 -22.58 2.01
N ASP A 214 -23.21 -22.07 0.85
CA ASP A 214 -23.74 -22.93 -0.21
C ASP A 214 -22.58 -23.82 -0.75
N GLU A 215 -22.64 -25.11 -0.45
CA GLU A 215 -21.61 -26.12 -0.78
C GLU A 215 -21.43 -26.37 -2.29
N ALA A 216 -21.70 -25.43 -3.13
CA ALA A 216 -21.33 -25.52 -4.53
C ALA A 216 -19.82 -25.21 -4.63
N HIS A 217 -19.04 -26.25 -4.68
CA HIS A 217 -17.60 -26.23 -4.90
C HIS A 217 -17.20 -25.19 -5.96
N ILE A 218 -16.27 -24.29 -5.62
CA ILE A 218 -15.43 -23.64 -6.62
C ILE A 218 -14.49 -24.75 -7.10
N VAL A 219 -14.97 -25.54 -8.03
CA VAL A 219 -14.24 -26.72 -8.50
C VAL A 219 -13.66 -26.42 -9.86
N ARG A 220 -12.38 -26.68 -9.99
CA ARG A 220 -11.68 -26.84 -11.26
C ARG A 220 -12.28 -27.96 -12.15
N ASP A 221 -13.16 -28.79 -11.61
CA ASP A 221 -13.76 -29.94 -12.32
C ASP A 221 -15.00 -29.56 -13.12
N ARG A 222 -14.83 -28.67 -14.11
CA ARG A 222 -15.70 -28.71 -15.29
C ARG A 222 -14.90 -29.28 -16.46
N PRO A 223 -15.17 -30.51 -16.89
CA PRO A 223 -14.59 -31.02 -18.12
C PRO A 223 -14.98 -30.08 -19.28
N GLY A 224 -13.99 -29.52 -19.95
CA GLY A 224 -14.16 -28.64 -21.10
C GLY A 224 -13.65 -27.21 -20.96
N CYS A 225 -13.05 -26.82 -19.84
CA CYS A 225 -12.34 -25.54 -19.72
C CYS A 225 -10.82 -25.83 -19.75
N GLU A 226 -10.30 -26.13 -20.92
CA GLU A 226 -8.85 -26.26 -21.21
C GLU A 226 -8.14 -24.91 -21.27
N ASP A 227 -8.53 -23.97 -20.44
CA ASP A 227 -7.91 -22.64 -20.40
C ASP A 227 -6.85 -22.60 -19.29
N ASP A 228 -5.60 -22.75 -19.66
CA ASP A 228 -4.41 -22.41 -18.85
C ASP A 228 -4.31 -20.90 -18.54
N ALA A 229 -5.43 -20.18 -18.65
CA ALA A 229 -5.49 -18.76 -18.43
C ALA A 229 -5.21 -18.42 -16.97
N PRO A 230 -4.32 -17.45 -16.68
CA PRO A 230 -3.95 -17.08 -15.33
C PRO A 230 -5.16 -16.70 -14.47
N SER A 231 -5.13 -17.12 -13.21
CA SER A 231 -6.22 -16.92 -12.25
C SER A 231 -5.75 -16.20 -10.99
N LEU A 232 -6.60 -15.32 -10.48
CA LEU A 232 -6.38 -14.51 -9.29
C LEU A 232 -7.44 -14.82 -8.24
N GLY A 233 -7.03 -15.24 -7.05
CA GLY A 233 -7.89 -15.38 -5.89
C GLY A 233 -7.68 -14.22 -4.90
N VAL A 234 -8.75 -13.57 -4.49
CA VAL A 234 -8.74 -12.45 -3.53
C VAL A 234 -9.55 -12.83 -2.31
N HIS A 235 -8.98 -12.68 -1.13
CA HIS A 235 -9.69 -12.75 0.15
C HIS A 235 -9.36 -11.50 0.97
N ALA A 236 -10.27 -10.53 0.98
CA ALA A 236 -10.01 -9.24 1.58
C ALA A 236 -10.94 -8.96 2.78
N PHE A 237 -10.34 -8.58 3.93
CA PHE A 237 -11.04 -8.11 5.13
C PHE A 237 -12.07 -9.09 5.71
N GLY A 238 -11.80 -10.39 5.58
CA GLY A 238 -12.73 -11.43 6.00
C GLY A 238 -12.16 -12.46 6.97
N LEU A 239 -10.83 -12.70 7.01
CA LEU A 239 -10.22 -13.65 7.93
C LEU A 239 -10.38 -13.21 9.38
N GLY A 240 -10.20 -11.91 9.65
CA GLY A 240 -10.42 -11.31 10.95
C GLY A 240 -11.86 -11.44 11.47
N ALA A 241 -12.84 -11.64 10.58
CA ALA A 241 -14.24 -11.83 10.90
C ALA A 241 -14.57 -13.25 11.40
N LEU A 242 -13.72 -14.22 11.13
CA LEU A 242 -13.95 -15.62 11.53
C LEU A 242 -13.74 -15.81 13.03
N SER A 243 -14.61 -16.58 13.64
CA SER A 243 -14.73 -16.71 15.09
C SER A 243 -13.60 -17.49 15.76
N SER A 244 -12.87 -18.35 15.02
CA SER A 244 -11.84 -19.20 15.59
C SER A 244 -10.64 -19.37 14.65
N ASP A 245 -9.48 -19.74 15.20
CA ASP A 245 -8.29 -20.09 14.43
C ASP A 245 -8.55 -21.26 13.50
N LEU A 246 -9.26 -22.29 13.98
CA LEU A 246 -9.63 -23.44 13.17
C LEU A 246 -10.50 -23.04 11.95
N ALA A 247 -11.41 -22.07 12.13
CA ALA A 247 -12.21 -21.56 11.01
C ALA A 247 -11.33 -20.82 10.00
N ARG A 248 -10.33 -20.06 10.45
CA ARG A 248 -9.35 -19.38 9.61
C ARG A 248 -8.47 -20.39 8.86
N GLU A 249 -7.97 -21.41 9.54
CA GLU A 249 -7.18 -22.47 8.93
C GLU A 249 -7.94 -23.21 7.81
N LYS A 250 -9.21 -23.57 8.09
CA LYS A 250 -10.09 -24.20 7.09
C LYS A 250 -10.32 -23.28 5.89
N GLU A 251 -10.50 -21.99 6.14
CA GLU A 251 -10.68 -21.00 5.06
C GLU A 251 -9.43 -20.89 4.21
N VAL A 252 -8.25 -20.75 4.79
CA VAL A 252 -6.99 -20.71 4.05
C VAL A 252 -6.75 -21.98 3.25
N LEU A 253 -7.08 -23.14 3.81
CA LEU A 253 -7.03 -24.41 3.07
C LEU A 253 -8.01 -24.44 1.89
N ARG A 254 -9.21 -23.85 2.05
CA ARG A 254 -10.19 -23.70 0.96
C ARG A 254 -9.65 -22.80 -0.15
N LEU A 255 -9.03 -21.67 0.20
CA LEU A 255 -8.37 -20.79 -0.78
C LEU A 255 -7.28 -21.53 -1.54
N TRP A 256 -6.45 -22.32 -0.85
CA TRP A 256 -5.44 -23.14 -1.50
C TRP A 256 -6.05 -24.17 -2.46
N LYS A 257 -7.10 -24.86 -2.05
CA LYS A 257 -7.81 -25.88 -2.87
C LYS A 257 -8.50 -25.28 -4.10
N SER A 258 -8.78 -23.97 -4.13
CA SER A 258 -9.35 -23.32 -5.32
C SER A 258 -8.47 -23.44 -6.56
N GLY A 259 -7.17 -23.65 -6.36
CA GLY A 259 -6.23 -23.77 -7.44
C GLY A 259 -5.87 -22.44 -8.11
N ALA A 260 -6.28 -21.28 -7.59
CA ALA A 260 -5.89 -19.98 -8.12
C ALA A 260 -4.36 -19.84 -8.19
N ASP A 261 -3.83 -19.32 -9.30
CA ASP A 261 -2.38 -19.19 -9.51
C ASP A 261 -1.76 -18.16 -8.56
N VAL A 262 -2.49 -17.07 -8.32
CA VAL A 262 -2.08 -16.04 -7.37
C VAL A 262 -3.17 -15.87 -6.32
N LEU A 263 -2.79 -15.91 -5.04
CA LEU A 263 -3.67 -15.66 -3.90
C LEU A 263 -3.28 -14.34 -3.22
N VAL A 264 -4.24 -13.43 -3.12
CA VAL A 264 -4.12 -12.13 -2.44
C VAL A 264 -4.96 -12.15 -1.18
N LEU A 265 -4.34 -12.04 -0.02
CA LEU A 265 -5.01 -11.94 1.26
C LEU A 265 -4.72 -10.56 1.86
N VAL A 266 -5.78 -9.88 2.31
CA VAL A 266 -5.68 -8.50 2.85
C VAL A 266 -6.51 -8.40 4.12
N GLU A 267 -5.97 -7.73 5.14
CA GLU A 267 -6.67 -7.41 6.39
C GLU A 267 -6.38 -5.98 6.87
N GLU A 268 -7.16 -5.48 7.82
CA GLU A 268 -6.87 -4.21 8.48
C GLU A 268 -5.54 -4.28 9.24
N ALA A 269 -4.79 -3.17 9.30
CA ALA A 269 -3.53 -3.08 10.04
C ALA A 269 -3.76 -3.00 11.55
N THR A 270 -4.42 -4.02 12.08
CA THR A 270 -4.61 -4.24 13.52
C THR A 270 -3.76 -5.44 13.96
N PRO A 271 -3.45 -5.60 15.25
CA PRO A 271 -2.78 -6.80 15.74
C PRO A 271 -3.47 -8.09 15.29
N ARG A 272 -4.81 -8.13 15.34
CA ARG A 272 -5.62 -9.26 14.85
C ARG A 272 -5.46 -9.48 13.34
N GLY A 273 -5.61 -8.43 12.54
CA GLY A 273 -5.47 -8.55 11.08
C GLY A 273 -4.09 -9.02 10.69
N PHE A 274 -3.04 -8.51 11.33
CA PHE A 274 -1.67 -8.95 11.10
C PHE A 274 -1.45 -10.40 11.52
N ALA A 275 -2.00 -10.82 12.67
CA ALA A 275 -1.97 -12.22 13.12
C ALA A 275 -2.58 -13.16 12.08
N CYS A 276 -3.76 -12.81 11.54
CA CYS A 276 -4.44 -13.58 10.50
C CYS A 276 -3.57 -13.70 9.24
N ILE A 277 -2.98 -12.60 8.77
CA ILE A 277 -2.11 -12.60 7.57
C ILE A 277 -0.83 -13.41 7.81
N ALA A 278 -0.19 -13.26 8.98
CA ALA A 278 1.03 -14.01 9.31
C ALA A 278 0.78 -15.53 9.39
N ALA A 279 -0.32 -15.94 10.03
CA ALA A 279 -0.73 -17.36 10.11
C ALA A 279 -1.09 -17.92 8.73
N ALA A 280 -1.89 -17.21 7.94
CA ALA A 280 -2.27 -17.62 6.59
C ALA A 280 -1.05 -17.76 5.67
N ARG A 281 -0.09 -16.80 5.75
CA ARG A 281 1.17 -16.88 5.02
C ARG A 281 1.96 -18.14 5.38
N ALA A 282 2.11 -18.43 6.66
CA ALA A 282 2.84 -19.61 7.12
C ALA A 282 2.19 -20.91 6.65
N GLN A 283 0.86 -21.00 6.74
CA GLN A 283 0.08 -22.15 6.29
C GLN A 283 0.18 -22.38 4.78
N LEU A 284 0.04 -21.31 3.96
CA LEU A 284 0.13 -21.42 2.49
C LEU A 284 1.53 -21.86 2.04
N LEU A 285 2.60 -21.31 2.66
CA LEU A 285 3.96 -21.74 2.36
C LEU A 285 4.22 -23.21 2.76
N ALA A 286 3.68 -23.65 3.90
CA ALA A 286 3.78 -25.06 4.32
C ALA A 286 3.02 -26.00 3.36
N LEU A 287 1.85 -25.58 2.85
CA LEU A 287 1.12 -26.33 1.83
C LEU A 287 1.91 -26.42 0.53
N GLY A 288 2.64 -25.36 0.15
CA GLY A 288 3.50 -25.35 -1.03
C GLY A 288 4.75 -26.24 -0.90
N GLN A 289 5.25 -26.50 0.32
CA GLN A 289 6.35 -27.45 0.55
C GLN A 289 5.94 -28.93 0.31
N ASN A 290 4.66 -29.23 0.56
CA ASN A 290 4.11 -30.58 0.43
C ASN A 290 3.28 -30.78 -0.86
N GLY A 291 3.31 -29.82 -1.79
CA GLY A 291 2.53 -29.80 -3.02
C GLY A 291 3.15 -28.93 -4.11
N PRO A 292 2.33 -28.26 -4.94
CA PRO A 292 2.83 -27.32 -5.94
C PRO A 292 3.65 -26.21 -5.26
N SER A 293 4.89 -25.98 -5.75
CA SER A 293 5.76 -24.94 -5.20
C SER A 293 5.06 -23.58 -5.20
N CYS A 294 5.29 -22.80 -4.15
CA CYS A 294 4.78 -21.44 -4.09
C CYS A 294 5.78 -20.52 -3.37
N HIS A 295 5.60 -19.21 -3.59
CA HIS A 295 6.43 -18.20 -2.96
C HIS A 295 5.64 -16.93 -2.66
N VAL A 296 6.16 -16.09 -1.78
CA VAL A 296 5.62 -14.76 -1.51
C VAL A 296 6.04 -13.78 -2.60
N VAL A 297 5.09 -13.19 -3.32
CA VAL A 297 5.35 -12.08 -4.25
C VAL A 297 5.54 -10.78 -3.50
N ALA A 298 4.66 -10.50 -2.54
CA ALA A 298 4.64 -9.30 -1.72
C ALA A 298 3.96 -9.59 -0.37
N PRO A 299 4.25 -8.85 0.70
CA PRO A 299 5.25 -7.79 0.82
C PRO A 299 6.67 -8.29 1.09
N CYS A 300 6.81 -9.55 1.55
CA CYS A 300 8.06 -10.06 2.09
C CYS A 300 9.09 -10.38 0.98
N PRO A 301 10.37 -10.00 1.15
CA PRO A 301 11.43 -10.37 0.23
C PRO A 301 11.94 -11.81 0.44
N HIS A 302 11.26 -12.64 1.23
CA HIS A 302 11.65 -14.01 1.57
C HIS A 302 10.43 -14.88 1.88
N ASP A 303 10.64 -16.20 1.87
CA ASP A 303 9.64 -17.23 2.20
C ASP A 303 9.82 -17.82 3.60
N GLY A 304 10.89 -17.46 4.32
CA GLY A 304 11.14 -17.89 5.70
C GLY A 304 10.18 -17.27 6.72
N ALA A 305 10.37 -17.59 7.99
CA ALA A 305 9.55 -17.06 9.09
C ALA A 305 9.53 -15.53 9.13
N CYS A 306 8.38 -14.95 9.47
CA CYS A 306 8.24 -13.49 9.55
C CYS A 306 9.01 -12.94 10.77
N PRO A 307 10.02 -12.06 10.58
CA PRO A 307 10.81 -11.53 11.69
C PRO A 307 10.05 -10.49 12.52
N VAL A 308 8.95 -9.93 12.00
CA VAL A 308 8.11 -8.98 12.73
C VAL A 308 7.08 -9.71 13.60
N TRP A 309 6.68 -10.92 13.19
CA TRP A 309 5.72 -11.72 13.92
C TRP A 309 6.41 -12.47 15.07
N ARG A 310 6.12 -12.05 16.31
CA ARG A 310 6.63 -12.69 17.51
C ARG A 310 5.49 -13.32 18.29
N LEU A 311 5.38 -14.64 18.17
CA LEU A 311 4.38 -15.41 18.91
C LEU A 311 4.63 -15.35 20.43
N ASP A 312 5.89 -15.32 20.85
CA ASP A 312 6.31 -15.19 22.24
C ASP A 312 5.85 -13.87 22.89
N ALA A 313 5.80 -12.78 22.12
CA ALA A 313 5.27 -11.50 22.61
C ALA A 313 3.76 -11.55 22.90
N LEU A 314 3.02 -12.43 22.21
CA LEU A 314 1.58 -12.63 22.42
C LEU A 314 1.27 -13.50 23.65
N LEU A 315 2.17 -14.46 23.94
CA LEU A 315 1.96 -15.45 25.01
C LEU A 315 2.53 -15.00 26.36
N SER A 316 3.33 -13.93 26.39
CA SER A 316 3.93 -13.44 27.65
C SER A 316 3.10 -12.33 28.28
N PRO A 317 2.46 -12.59 29.44
CA PRO A 317 1.66 -11.57 30.15
C PRO A 317 2.50 -10.42 30.72
N THR A 318 3.83 -10.54 30.72
CA THR A 318 4.76 -9.54 31.25
C THR A 318 5.23 -8.53 30.21
N VAL A 319 5.02 -8.81 28.91
CA VAL A 319 5.47 -7.90 27.83
C VAL A 319 4.37 -6.87 27.59
N ARG A 320 4.46 -5.71 28.24
CA ARG A 320 3.58 -4.53 28.01
C ARG A 320 3.88 -3.77 26.72
N ARG A 321 4.61 -4.34 25.78
CA ARG A 321 4.92 -3.68 24.50
C ARG A 321 3.77 -3.93 23.51
N PRO A 322 3.34 -2.89 22.75
CA PRO A 322 2.35 -3.08 21.70
C PRO A 322 2.91 -4.06 20.65
N ILE A 323 2.03 -4.92 20.13
CA ILE A 323 2.36 -5.85 19.04
C ILE A 323 2.78 -5.02 17.84
N GLU A 324 3.99 -5.26 17.33
CA GLU A 324 4.45 -4.60 16.11
C GLU A 324 3.73 -5.21 14.91
N VAL A 325 3.09 -4.36 14.12
CA VAL A 325 2.32 -4.75 12.94
C VAL A 325 3.09 -4.40 11.69
N CYS A 326 3.33 -5.38 10.80
CA CYS A 326 3.84 -5.11 9.46
C CYS A 326 2.71 -4.48 8.63
N SER A 327 2.56 -3.17 8.73
CA SER A 327 1.49 -2.42 8.09
C SER A 327 1.96 -1.71 6.81
N HIS A 328 0.98 -1.40 5.97
CA HIS A 328 1.13 -0.60 4.75
C HIS A 328 0.02 0.44 4.75
N SER A 329 0.24 1.55 4.03
CA SER A 329 -0.74 2.62 3.96
C SER A 329 -1.06 3.00 2.51
N GLN A 330 -2.32 3.34 2.25
CA GLN A 330 -2.77 3.88 0.97
C GLN A 330 -3.62 5.13 1.18
N MET A 331 -3.29 6.19 0.46
CA MET A 331 -4.13 7.39 0.39
C MET A 331 -5.23 7.20 -0.65
N TYR A 332 -6.42 7.66 -0.35
CA TYR A 332 -7.55 7.61 -1.28
C TYR A 332 -8.34 8.91 -1.28
N ARG A 333 -8.96 9.21 -2.43
CA ARG A 333 -9.92 10.33 -2.55
C ARG A 333 -11.21 9.95 -1.84
N VAL A 334 -11.63 10.78 -0.89
CA VAL A 334 -12.87 10.56 -0.14
C VAL A 334 -14.05 11.05 -0.99
N PRO A 335 -14.98 10.16 -1.39
CA PRO A 335 -16.13 10.57 -2.20
C PRO A 335 -17.06 11.54 -1.47
N PRO A 336 -17.82 12.39 -2.18
CA PRO A 336 -18.77 13.31 -1.58
C PRO A 336 -19.78 12.63 -0.65
N PHE A 337 -20.38 11.53 -1.08
CA PHE A 337 -21.36 10.78 -0.29
C PHE A 337 -20.76 10.24 1.03
N MET A 338 -19.49 9.77 1.01
CA MET A 338 -18.79 9.31 2.20
C MET A 338 -18.50 10.48 3.15
N ARG A 339 -18.06 11.62 2.64
CA ARG A 339 -17.83 12.83 3.43
C ARG A 339 -19.10 13.28 4.14
N MET A 340 -20.23 13.29 3.43
CA MET A 340 -21.52 13.68 3.99
C MET A 340 -22.06 12.68 5.02
N THR A 341 -21.81 11.39 4.85
CA THR A 341 -22.27 10.34 5.76
C THR A 341 -21.43 10.29 7.02
N THR A 342 -20.11 10.36 6.89
CA THR A 342 -19.14 10.21 7.99
C THR A 342 -18.69 11.55 8.58
N ARG A 343 -19.12 12.68 8.01
CA ARG A 343 -18.72 14.05 8.39
C ARG A 343 -17.22 14.32 8.31
N LEU A 344 -16.54 13.65 7.37
CA LEU A 344 -15.14 13.91 7.09
C LEU A 344 -14.98 15.28 6.41
N LEU A 345 -14.08 16.10 6.95
CA LEU A 345 -13.81 17.46 6.41
C LEU A 345 -12.81 17.45 5.24
N ARG A 346 -11.92 16.45 5.20
CA ARG A 346 -10.86 16.37 4.18
C ARG A 346 -11.37 15.66 2.92
N GLY A 347 -10.83 16.06 1.76
CA GLY A 347 -11.11 15.43 0.47
C GLY A 347 -10.34 14.16 0.20
N ASP A 348 -9.37 13.84 1.05
CA ASP A 348 -8.53 12.64 0.99
C ASP A 348 -8.31 12.07 2.39
N ALA A 349 -8.08 10.78 2.47
CA ALA A 349 -7.81 10.07 3.70
C ALA A 349 -6.77 8.97 3.46
N THR A 350 -6.20 8.46 4.55
CA THR A 350 -5.27 7.33 4.52
C THR A 350 -5.90 6.14 5.23
N THR A 351 -5.79 4.97 4.63
CA THR A 351 -6.14 3.69 5.25
C THR A 351 -4.90 2.84 5.43
N GLU A 352 -4.86 2.05 6.50
CA GLU A 352 -3.76 1.15 6.80
C GLU A 352 -4.22 -0.29 6.72
N PHE A 353 -3.35 -1.16 6.19
CA PHE A 353 -3.65 -2.57 5.95
C PHE A 353 -2.39 -3.42 6.07
N CYS A 354 -2.60 -4.73 6.25
CA CYS A 354 -1.58 -5.77 6.08
C CYS A 354 -2.06 -6.76 5.02
N TYR A 355 -1.11 -7.38 4.32
CA TYR A 355 -1.44 -8.27 3.22
C TYR A 355 -0.33 -9.30 2.96
N VAL A 356 -0.68 -10.33 2.21
CA VAL A 356 0.26 -11.26 1.60
C VAL A 356 -0.24 -11.66 0.21
N VAL A 357 0.68 -11.77 -0.73
CA VAL A 357 0.44 -12.30 -2.07
C VAL A 357 1.30 -13.54 -2.23
N ILE A 358 0.66 -14.67 -2.53
CA ILE A 358 1.29 -15.95 -2.80
C ILE A 358 1.08 -16.31 -4.26
N HIS A 359 2.15 -16.65 -4.97
CA HIS A 359 2.12 -17.18 -6.33
C HIS A 359 2.50 -18.64 -6.31
N ARG A 360 1.72 -19.49 -6.98
CA ARG A 360 1.95 -20.93 -7.13
C ARG A 360 2.95 -21.19 -8.24
N ALA A 361 4.19 -20.82 -8.00
CA ALA A 361 5.33 -21.04 -8.87
C ALA A 361 6.59 -21.05 -8.05
N ALA A 362 7.69 -21.51 -8.60
CA ALA A 362 9.00 -21.35 -7.98
C ALA A 362 9.34 -19.85 -7.83
N ARG A 363 10.03 -19.49 -6.72
CA ARG A 363 10.46 -18.11 -6.50
C ARG A 363 11.42 -17.69 -7.60
N PRO A 364 11.16 -16.56 -8.29
CA PRO A 364 12.11 -16.02 -9.27
C PRO A 364 13.43 -15.64 -8.60
N SER A 365 14.53 -15.98 -9.25
CA SER A 365 15.88 -15.59 -8.86
C SER A 365 16.68 -15.21 -10.08
N LEU A 366 17.61 -14.26 -9.91
CA LEU A 366 18.56 -13.95 -10.98
C LEU A 366 19.40 -15.18 -11.29
N PRO A 367 19.64 -15.48 -12.58
CA PRO A 367 20.44 -16.62 -12.97
C PRO A 367 21.88 -16.47 -12.48
N ASP A 368 22.40 -17.53 -11.91
CA ASP A 368 23.83 -17.74 -11.76
C ASP A 368 24.45 -18.17 -13.12
N THR A 369 25.71 -18.55 -13.13
CA THR A 369 26.47 -18.88 -14.36
C THR A 369 25.87 -20.03 -15.19
N GLN A 370 24.89 -20.78 -14.69
CA GLN A 370 24.26 -21.92 -15.36
C GLN A 370 22.72 -21.76 -15.46
N GLY A 371 22.21 -20.53 -15.27
CA GLY A 371 20.78 -20.27 -15.20
C GLY A 371 20.00 -20.55 -16.50
N SER A 372 18.71 -20.81 -16.38
CA SER A 372 17.80 -21.10 -17.50
C SER A 372 17.77 -20.02 -18.61
N TRP A 373 18.23 -18.81 -18.32
CA TRP A 373 18.32 -17.73 -19.31
C TRP A 373 19.46 -17.92 -20.30
N ALA A 374 20.56 -18.53 -19.89
CA ALA A 374 21.68 -18.84 -20.79
C ALA A 374 21.24 -19.76 -21.94
N ALA A 375 20.33 -20.70 -21.68
CA ALA A 375 19.80 -21.60 -22.70
C ALA A 375 18.93 -20.89 -23.77
N ARG A 376 18.50 -19.64 -23.50
CA ARG A 376 17.64 -18.86 -24.40
C ARG A 376 18.43 -17.97 -25.38
N VAL A 377 19.73 -17.91 -25.26
CA VAL A 377 20.60 -17.10 -26.11
C VAL A 377 21.55 -18.00 -26.92
N PRO A 378 22.11 -17.50 -28.05
CA PRO A 378 23.10 -18.24 -28.82
C PRO A 378 24.29 -18.72 -28.00
N ALA A 379 24.84 -19.88 -28.32
CA ALA A 379 25.89 -20.54 -27.52
C ALA A 379 27.13 -19.64 -27.29
N GLU A 380 27.50 -18.83 -28.27
CA GLU A 380 28.62 -17.89 -28.19
C GLU A 380 28.41 -16.74 -27.20
N LEU A 381 27.14 -16.45 -26.83
CA LEU A 381 26.78 -15.38 -25.88
C LEU A 381 26.49 -15.89 -24.47
N GLN A 382 26.34 -17.20 -24.27
CA GLN A 382 25.94 -17.78 -22.98
C GLN A 382 26.87 -17.40 -21.82
N ALA A 383 28.18 -17.36 -22.07
CA ALA A 383 29.19 -16.95 -21.09
C ALA A 383 29.04 -15.49 -20.62
N HIS A 384 28.39 -14.63 -21.42
CA HIS A 384 28.19 -13.22 -21.13
C HIS A 384 26.91 -12.94 -20.36
N VAL A 385 25.97 -13.88 -20.25
CA VAL A 385 24.66 -13.68 -19.58
C VAL A 385 24.81 -13.16 -18.14
N PRO A 386 25.66 -13.68 -17.26
CA PRO A 386 25.77 -13.15 -15.89
C PRO A 386 26.30 -11.72 -15.83
N ALA A 387 27.22 -11.36 -16.69
CA ALA A 387 27.75 -9.99 -16.78
C ALA A 387 26.70 -9.02 -17.34
N THR A 388 25.94 -9.46 -18.36
CA THR A 388 24.85 -8.68 -18.97
C THR A 388 23.73 -8.43 -17.96
N VAL A 389 23.27 -9.45 -17.24
CA VAL A 389 22.23 -9.32 -16.20
C VAL A 389 22.70 -8.35 -15.12
N ARG A 390 23.95 -8.43 -14.66
CA ARG A 390 24.52 -7.48 -13.71
C ARG A 390 24.50 -6.05 -14.26
N HIS A 391 24.91 -5.87 -15.51
CA HIS A 391 24.89 -4.56 -16.18
C HIS A 391 23.46 -3.98 -16.25
N LEU A 392 22.46 -4.77 -16.67
CA LEU A 392 21.06 -4.36 -16.71
C LEU A 392 20.53 -3.98 -15.31
N THR A 393 20.88 -4.77 -14.29
CA THR A 393 20.51 -4.46 -12.91
C THR A 393 21.12 -3.14 -12.42
N GLU A 394 22.38 -2.88 -12.75
CA GLU A 394 23.05 -1.63 -12.40
C GLU A 394 22.43 -0.44 -13.13
N ASN A 395 22.08 -0.58 -14.42
CA ASN A 395 21.41 0.46 -15.19
C ASN A 395 20.04 0.80 -14.59
N ALA A 396 19.25 -0.21 -14.19
CA ALA A 396 17.96 0.01 -13.52
C ALA A 396 18.08 0.81 -12.20
N ARG A 397 19.22 0.72 -11.52
CA ARG A 397 19.52 1.50 -10.30
C ARG A 397 20.11 2.88 -10.57
N ARG A 398 20.59 3.13 -11.80
CA ARG A 398 21.05 4.45 -12.22
C ARG A 398 19.84 5.31 -12.61
N GLY A 399 19.83 6.57 -12.22
CA GLY A 399 18.81 7.52 -12.66
C GLY A 399 19.30 8.28 -13.89
N ASN A 400 18.38 8.92 -14.59
CA ASN A 400 18.66 9.83 -15.71
C ASN A 400 19.46 11.10 -15.31
N LEU A 401 20.00 11.13 -14.08
CA LEU A 401 20.82 12.25 -13.59
C LEU A 401 22.12 12.42 -14.38
N ASP A 402 22.55 11.37 -15.07
CA ASP A 402 23.74 11.43 -15.91
C ASP A 402 23.47 12.15 -17.23
N THR A 403 22.26 12.06 -17.80
CA THR A 403 21.83 12.84 -18.97
C THR A 403 21.71 14.34 -18.68
N LEU A 404 21.33 14.73 -17.47
CA LEU A 404 21.31 16.13 -17.04
C LEU A 404 22.71 16.68 -16.73
N ARG A 405 23.70 15.82 -16.54
CA ARG A 405 25.12 16.19 -16.37
C ARG A 405 25.89 16.27 -17.69
N ALA A 406 25.43 15.63 -18.76
CA ALA A 406 26.09 15.63 -20.07
C ALA A 406 26.22 17.04 -20.67
N THR A 407 25.55 18.06 -20.12
CA THR A 407 25.76 19.46 -20.46
C THR A 407 26.88 20.14 -19.66
N ARG A 408 27.51 19.47 -18.70
CA ARG A 408 28.64 19.97 -17.91
C ARG A 408 29.73 18.90 -17.83
N THR A 409 30.73 18.99 -18.71
CA THR A 409 32.03 18.30 -18.66
C THR A 409 32.08 17.06 -17.77
N VAL A 410 31.66 15.93 -18.30
CA VAL A 410 31.80 14.63 -17.64
C VAL A 410 32.55 13.72 -18.59
N ASP A 411 33.47 12.92 -18.05
CA ASP A 411 34.16 11.87 -18.79
C ASP A 411 33.16 11.09 -19.66
N PRO A 412 33.50 10.73 -20.88
CA PRO A 412 32.63 9.96 -21.74
C PRO A 412 32.18 8.69 -21.00
N PRO A 413 30.92 8.27 -21.16
CA PRO A 413 30.45 7.03 -20.53
C PRO A 413 31.40 5.91 -20.95
N VAL A 414 31.82 5.08 -20.00
CA VAL A 414 32.65 3.90 -20.29
C VAL A 414 31.89 3.07 -21.32
N PRO A 415 32.47 2.81 -22.50
CA PRO A 415 31.79 2.08 -23.56
C PRO A 415 31.42 0.69 -23.04
N VAL A 416 30.17 0.32 -23.25
CA VAL A 416 29.70 -1.04 -22.95
C VAL A 416 30.37 -2.00 -23.91
N PRO A 417 30.95 -3.14 -23.44
CA PRO A 417 31.49 -4.15 -24.32
C PRO A 417 30.43 -4.62 -25.34
N VAL A 418 30.79 -4.71 -26.61
CA VAL A 418 29.88 -5.08 -27.71
C VAL A 418 29.19 -6.43 -27.43
N GLU A 419 29.89 -7.36 -26.79
CA GLU A 419 29.39 -8.68 -26.41
C GLU A 419 28.23 -8.56 -25.42
N LEU A 420 28.27 -7.61 -24.46
CA LEU A 420 27.18 -7.39 -23.51
C LEU A 420 25.96 -6.78 -24.20
N GLU A 421 26.15 -5.86 -25.16
CA GLU A 421 25.05 -5.29 -25.93
C GLU A 421 24.37 -6.35 -26.80
N ARG A 422 25.16 -7.19 -27.48
CA ARG A 422 24.64 -8.32 -28.28
C ARG A 422 23.90 -9.32 -27.41
N CYS A 423 24.44 -9.64 -26.24
CA CYS A 423 23.80 -10.54 -25.29
C CYS A 423 22.49 -9.94 -24.72
N ALA A 424 22.47 -8.64 -24.39
CA ALA A 424 21.26 -7.95 -23.94
C ALA A 424 20.17 -7.95 -25.03
N ALA A 425 20.53 -7.71 -26.29
CA ALA A 425 19.60 -7.79 -27.41
C ALA A 425 19.04 -9.21 -27.60
N ALA A 426 19.86 -10.24 -27.46
CA ALA A 426 19.43 -11.65 -27.54
C ALA A 426 18.49 -12.03 -26.38
N LEU A 427 18.79 -11.56 -25.16
CA LEU A 427 17.92 -11.76 -23.99
C LEU A 427 16.56 -11.05 -24.19
N ALA A 428 16.58 -9.79 -24.67
CA ALA A 428 15.36 -9.03 -24.96
C ALA A 428 14.49 -9.72 -26.03
N ALA A 429 15.11 -10.26 -27.09
CA ALA A 429 14.41 -11.04 -28.10
C ALA A 429 13.76 -12.33 -27.52
N ALA A 430 14.34 -12.88 -26.45
CA ALA A 430 13.78 -14.01 -25.70
C ALA A 430 12.77 -13.57 -24.60
N GLY A 431 12.36 -12.28 -24.56
CA GLY A 431 11.43 -11.72 -23.59
C GLY A 431 12.05 -11.38 -22.23
N ILE A 432 13.38 -11.32 -22.13
CA ILE A 432 14.12 -11.01 -20.90
C ILE A 432 14.80 -9.63 -21.08
N ASP A 433 13.98 -8.60 -21.03
CA ASP A 433 14.45 -7.21 -21.11
C ASP A 433 14.91 -6.67 -19.74
N GLU A 434 15.34 -5.41 -19.70
CA GLU A 434 15.74 -4.72 -18.46
C GLU A 434 14.60 -4.73 -17.41
N HIS A 435 13.36 -4.58 -17.85
CA HIS A 435 12.21 -4.58 -16.94
C HIS A 435 12.01 -5.95 -16.28
N HIS A 436 12.08 -7.03 -17.07
CA HIS A 436 12.00 -8.39 -16.57
C HIS A 436 13.12 -8.71 -15.56
N VAL A 437 14.36 -8.34 -15.90
CA VAL A 437 15.51 -8.51 -14.97
C VAL A 437 15.27 -7.76 -13.67
N MET A 438 14.77 -6.55 -13.74
CA MET A 438 14.45 -5.72 -12.59
C MET A 438 13.31 -6.31 -11.73
N GLN A 439 12.28 -6.88 -12.35
CA GLN A 439 11.19 -7.57 -11.64
C GLN A 439 11.74 -8.75 -10.82
N VAL A 440 12.62 -9.56 -11.41
CA VAL A 440 13.25 -10.70 -10.73
C VAL A 440 14.18 -10.23 -9.61
N ASP A 441 15.04 -9.24 -9.85
CA ASP A 441 15.93 -8.67 -8.82
C ASP A 441 15.14 -8.10 -7.62
N ALA A 442 13.96 -7.55 -7.87
CA ALA A 442 13.10 -6.95 -6.85
C ALA A 442 12.61 -7.95 -5.78
N TYR A 443 12.66 -9.25 -6.04
CA TYR A 443 12.35 -10.28 -5.04
C TYR A 443 13.36 -10.33 -3.89
N ALA A 444 14.56 -9.79 -4.09
CA ALA A 444 15.60 -9.72 -3.08
C ALA A 444 15.72 -8.33 -2.41
N TRP A 445 14.98 -7.32 -2.89
CA TRP A 445 15.10 -5.96 -2.34
C TRP A 445 14.50 -5.84 -0.95
N PRO A 446 15.21 -5.16 -0.02
CA PRO A 446 14.68 -4.88 1.31
C PRO A 446 13.36 -4.08 1.26
N ARG A 447 12.40 -4.47 2.10
CA ARG A 447 11.15 -3.75 2.28
C ARG A 447 11.12 -3.00 3.60
N LEU A 448 10.85 -1.69 3.55
CA LEU A 448 10.80 -0.86 4.74
C LEU A 448 9.63 -1.28 5.64
N VAL A 449 9.94 -1.62 6.88
CA VAL A 449 8.96 -2.00 7.91
C VAL A 449 8.63 -0.85 8.86
N ARG A 450 9.36 0.27 8.74
CA ARG A 450 9.15 1.51 9.51
C ARG A 450 9.36 2.74 8.62
N PRO A 451 8.76 3.89 8.99
CA PRO A 451 9.03 5.15 8.29
C PRO A 451 10.52 5.50 8.33
N PRO A 452 11.12 5.87 7.18
CA PRO A 452 12.54 6.21 7.13
C PRO A 452 12.85 7.51 7.88
N LEU A 453 13.93 7.52 8.65
CA LEU A 453 14.43 8.69 9.38
C LEU A 453 15.32 9.53 8.45
N LYS A 454 14.82 10.67 7.98
CA LYS A 454 15.49 11.55 7.00
C LYS A 454 16.20 12.70 7.71
N LYS A 455 17.54 12.63 7.80
CA LYS A 455 18.41 13.68 8.36
C LYS A 455 19.12 14.46 7.24
N GLY A 456 19.79 15.54 7.58
CA GLY A 456 20.42 16.43 6.59
C GLY A 456 21.51 15.80 5.72
N GLY A 457 22.24 14.80 6.23
CA GLY A 457 23.36 14.13 5.52
C GLY A 457 23.14 12.65 5.22
N HIS A 458 22.14 12.01 5.81
CA HIS A 458 21.89 10.58 5.67
C HIS A 458 20.41 10.24 5.88
N VAL A 459 20.02 9.04 5.44
CA VAL A 459 18.71 8.43 5.68
C VAL A 459 18.92 7.11 6.38
N THR A 460 18.24 6.87 7.50
CA THR A 460 18.24 5.59 8.21
C THR A 460 16.91 4.89 7.97
N MET A 461 16.96 3.61 7.62
CA MET A 461 15.81 2.79 7.25
C MET A 461 15.89 1.44 7.95
N ASP A 462 14.77 0.98 8.52
CA ASP A 462 14.61 -0.38 9.03
C ASP A 462 13.81 -1.17 7.99
N ALA A 463 14.39 -2.26 7.49
CA ALA A 463 13.77 -3.02 6.42
C ALA A 463 13.90 -4.54 6.62
N CYS A 464 12.83 -5.25 6.28
CA CYS A 464 12.82 -6.71 6.16
C CYS A 464 13.62 -7.12 4.93
N CYS A 465 14.52 -8.09 5.08
CA CYS A 465 15.51 -8.49 4.08
C CYS A 465 15.30 -9.93 3.60
N ALA A 466 15.87 -10.26 2.45
CA ALA A 466 15.89 -11.61 1.91
C ALA A 466 16.58 -12.64 2.85
N SER A 467 17.41 -12.17 3.77
CA SER A 467 18.06 -12.97 4.83
C SER A 467 17.15 -13.33 6.01
N HIS A 468 15.83 -13.09 5.91
CA HIS A 468 14.79 -13.41 6.92
C HIS A 468 14.93 -12.62 8.23
N ASP A 469 15.61 -11.48 8.19
CA ASP A 469 15.80 -10.59 9.33
C ASP A 469 15.35 -9.16 9.01
N VAL A 470 15.28 -8.33 10.04
CA VAL A 470 15.12 -6.88 9.88
C VAL A 470 16.47 -6.23 10.08
N ARG A 471 16.92 -5.47 9.08
CA ARG A 471 18.20 -4.75 9.11
C ARG A 471 18.01 -3.26 9.09
N ARG A 472 18.92 -2.57 9.74
CA ARG A 472 19.04 -1.12 9.69
C ARG A 472 20.08 -0.70 8.68
N PHE A 473 19.64 0.11 7.71
CA PHE A 473 20.47 0.69 6.66
C PHE A 473 20.66 2.19 6.92
N THR A 474 21.89 2.67 6.74
CA THR A 474 22.17 4.12 6.77
C THR A 474 22.80 4.53 5.45
N VAL A 475 22.05 5.28 4.66
CA VAL A 475 22.47 5.74 3.34
C VAL A 475 22.92 7.20 3.45
N ALA A 476 24.24 7.42 3.39
CA ALA A 476 24.83 8.75 3.41
C ALA A 476 24.89 9.35 1.98
N LYS A 477 25.11 10.67 1.87
CA LYS A 477 25.33 11.32 0.57
C LYS A 477 26.53 10.74 -0.19
N SER A 478 27.56 10.26 0.53
CA SER A 478 28.75 9.61 -0.02
C SER A 478 28.49 8.22 -0.60
N ALA A 479 27.36 7.58 -0.29
CA ALA A 479 27.01 6.26 -0.86
C ALA A 479 26.66 6.32 -2.35
N GLY A 480 26.54 7.51 -2.90
CA GLY A 480 26.19 7.78 -4.29
C GLY A 480 24.95 8.66 -4.41
N ARG A 481 24.94 9.53 -5.43
CA ARG A 481 23.88 10.53 -5.60
C ARG A 481 22.51 9.89 -5.78
N GLN A 482 22.40 8.87 -6.64
CA GLN A 482 21.12 8.22 -6.93
C GLN A 482 20.61 7.40 -5.73
N ALA A 483 21.46 6.58 -5.12
CA ALA A 483 21.09 5.80 -3.92
C ALA A 483 20.58 6.71 -2.79
N TYR A 484 21.23 7.85 -2.56
CA TYR A 484 20.79 8.82 -1.58
C TYR A 484 19.47 9.51 -1.97
N GLN A 485 19.28 9.85 -3.26
CA GLN A 485 18.02 10.43 -3.75
C GLN A 485 16.86 9.46 -3.58
N ASP A 486 17.03 8.20 -3.96
CA ASP A 486 16.02 7.15 -3.81
C ASP A 486 15.70 6.92 -2.31
N ALA A 487 16.73 6.85 -1.44
CA ALA A 487 16.52 6.77 0.01
C ALA A 487 15.76 7.97 0.59
N ARG A 488 15.96 9.18 0.04
CA ARG A 488 15.22 10.38 0.44
C ARG A 488 13.74 10.36 0.04
N LYS A 489 13.38 9.58 -0.99
CA LYS A 489 12.02 9.51 -1.55
C LYS A 489 11.25 8.29 -1.06
N VAL A 490 11.93 7.20 -0.73
CA VAL A 490 11.29 5.97 -0.25
C VAL A 490 10.41 6.23 0.97
N ARG A 491 9.31 5.49 1.05
CA ARG A 491 8.30 5.57 2.11
C ARG A 491 8.20 4.25 2.86
N HIS A 492 7.49 4.28 3.99
CA HIS A 492 7.12 3.07 4.72
C HIS A 492 6.38 2.08 3.79
N GLY A 493 6.73 0.81 3.86
CA GLY A 493 6.14 -0.25 3.05
C GLY A 493 6.65 -0.35 1.62
N GLU A 494 7.54 0.54 1.16
CA GLU A 494 8.16 0.47 -0.17
C GLU A 494 9.45 -0.36 -0.17
N LEU A 495 9.86 -0.81 -1.37
CA LEU A 495 11.12 -1.50 -1.57
C LEU A 495 12.26 -0.50 -1.77
N TYR A 496 13.44 -0.86 -1.28
CA TYR A 496 14.66 -0.10 -1.52
C TYR A 496 15.62 -0.91 -2.39
N ALA A 497 15.83 -0.44 -3.61
CA ALA A 497 16.50 -1.20 -4.67
C ALA A 497 18.03 -1.24 -4.56
N HIS A 498 18.64 -0.40 -3.71
CA HIS A 498 20.10 -0.35 -3.60
C HIS A 498 20.58 -1.26 -2.47
N THR A 499 21.61 -2.07 -2.77
CA THR A 499 22.25 -2.92 -1.76
C THR A 499 23.07 -2.07 -0.81
N ASP A 500 23.00 -2.37 0.48
CA ASP A 500 23.91 -1.80 1.48
C ASP A 500 25.03 -2.79 1.78
N LYS A 501 26.27 -2.30 1.71
CA LYS A 501 27.47 -3.05 2.10
C LYS A 501 27.63 -3.15 3.63
N THR A 502 26.87 -2.37 4.39
CA THR A 502 27.07 -2.17 5.85
C THR A 502 25.84 -2.48 6.71
N GLY A 503 24.78 -3.06 6.13
CA GLY A 503 23.54 -3.38 6.85
C GLY A 503 23.80 -4.24 8.08
N ARG A 504 23.55 -3.69 9.28
CA ARG A 504 23.58 -4.44 10.54
C ARG A 504 22.24 -5.10 10.76
N SER A 505 22.26 -6.38 11.13
CA SER A 505 21.07 -7.02 11.68
C SER A 505 20.70 -6.32 12.98
N VAL A 506 19.47 -5.86 13.08
CA VAL A 506 18.94 -5.20 14.29
C VAL A 506 17.75 -6.01 14.74
N ALA A 507 17.82 -6.56 15.94
CA ALA A 507 16.63 -7.07 16.58
C ALA A 507 15.66 -5.90 16.77
N LEU A 508 14.39 -6.04 16.36
CA LEU A 508 13.39 -4.99 16.49
C LEU A 508 13.21 -4.50 17.93
N THR A 509 13.59 -5.33 18.91
CA THR A 509 13.60 -5.01 20.35
C THR A 509 14.71 -4.05 20.78
N GLU A 510 15.79 -3.90 20.01
CA GLU A 510 16.96 -3.09 20.36
C GLU A 510 16.99 -1.74 19.61
N SER A 511 15.90 -1.37 18.94
CA SER A 511 15.84 -0.14 18.16
C SER A 511 15.79 1.09 19.09
N PRO A 512 16.78 1.99 19.06
CA PRO A 512 16.79 3.22 19.89
C PRO A 512 15.58 4.13 19.63
N ALA A 513 14.89 3.98 18.51
CA ALA A 513 13.68 4.73 18.17
C ALA A 513 12.47 4.35 19.04
N LEU A 514 12.47 3.17 19.68
CA LEU A 514 11.44 2.76 20.64
C LEU A 514 11.71 3.34 22.04
N ASP A 515 12.98 3.52 22.41
CA ASP A 515 13.35 4.11 23.70
C ASP A 515 13.13 5.63 23.71
N THR A 516 13.13 6.30 22.55
CA THR A 516 12.82 7.74 22.45
C THR A 516 11.33 8.03 22.41
N LEU A 517 10.47 7.02 22.22
CA LEU A 517 9.00 7.14 22.28
C LEU A 517 8.42 6.63 23.61
N ALA A 518 9.22 5.97 24.44
CA ALA A 518 8.87 5.83 25.85
C ALA A 518 8.78 7.26 26.42
N PRO A 519 7.68 7.65 27.10
CA PRO A 519 7.73 8.86 27.90
C PRO A 519 8.97 8.67 28.79
N ALA A 520 9.88 9.66 28.72
CA ALA A 520 11.06 9.66 29.57
C ALA A 520 10.55 9.29 30.95
N ALA A 521 10.91 8.09 31.43
CA ALA A 521 10.71 7.76 32.81
C ALA A 521 11.34 8.95 33.52
N SER A 522 10.50 9.75 34.17
CA SER A 522 10.98 10.90 34.92
C SER A 522 12.08 10.33 35.81
N GLU A 523 13.34 10.57 35.43
CA GLU A 523 14.40 10.51 36.41
C GLU A 523 13.92 11.42 37.51
N HIS A 524 13.39 10.84 38.56
CA HIS A 524 13.32 11.48 39.83
C HIS A 524 14.80 11.73 40.20
N LYS A 525 15.37 12.83 39.68
CA LYS A 525 16.50 13.46 40.31
C LYS A 525 16.03 13.64 41.73
N GLN A 526 16.56 12.83 42.62
CA GLN A 526 16.40 13.06 44.04
C GLN A 526 16.86 14.52 44.28
N LEU A 527 15.89 15.35 44.56
CA LEU A 527 16.17 16.74 44.98
C LEU A 527 17.08 16.63 46.21
N GLY A 528 18.26 17.22 46.14
CA GLY A 528 19.16 17.26 47.27
C GLY A 528 18.46 17.86 48.51
N PRO A 529 18.97 17.61 49.71
CA PRO A 529 18.32 18.03 50.97
C PRO A 529 17.96 19.53 51.02
N ASP A 530 18.71 20.39 50.32
CA ASP A 530 18.46 21.83 50.25
C ASP A 530 17.20 22.23 49.45
N ALA A 531 16.83 21.44 48.44
CA ALA A 531 15.62 21.71 47.66
C ALA A 531 14.34 21.27 48.37
N GLN A 532 14.45 20.28 49.27
CA GLN A 532 13.32 19.81 50.08
C GLN A 532 13.00 20.84 51.20
N SER A 533 14.02 21.47 51.82
CA SER A 533 13.84 22.50 52.83
C SER A 533 13.18 23.76 52.25
N TYR A 534 13.56 24.15 51.03
CA TYR A 534 12.99 25.33 50.37
C TYR A 534 11.51 25.15 50.01
N THR A 535 11.12 23.94 49.60
CA THR A 535 9.71 23.63 49.23
C THR A 535 8.79 23.60 50.46
N GLN A 536 9.30 23.19 51.60
CA GLN A 536 8.55 23.22 52.87
C GLN A 536 8.33 24.63 53.42
N GLN A 537 9.26 25.57 53.17
CA GLN A 537 9.16 26.95 53.69
C GLN A 537 8.38 27.87 52.74
N HIS A 538 8.36 27.67 51.42
CA HIS A 538 7.86 28.65 50.45
C HIS A 538 6.79 28.13 49.47
N GLY A 539 6.40 26.89 49.55
CA GLY A 539 5.29 26.32 48.79
C GLY A 539 5.39 26.28 47.27
N ARG A 540 6.46 26.85 46.67
CA ARG A 540 6.71 26.80 45.19
C ARG A 540 8.19 27.02 44.86
N LEU A 541 8.73 26.19 43.95
CA LEU A 541 10.06 26.40 43.36
C LEU A 541 10.08 27.58 42.38
N PRO A 542 11.12 28.43 42.37
CA PRO A 542 11.25 29.51 41.39
C PRO A 542 11.44 28.92 39.97
N LYS A 543 10.69 29.45 39.02
CA LYS A 543 10.84 29.10 37.62
C LYS A 543 12.21 29.56 37.11
N HIS A 544 13.07 28.64 36.71
CA HIS A 544 14.33 28.95 36.02
C HIS A 544 14.03 29.72 34.72
N ARG A 545 14.42 30.97 34.67
CA ARG A 545 14.40 31.80 33.46
C ARG A 545 15.57 31.37 32.58
N SER A 546 15.29 30.69 31.48
CA SER A 546 16.27 30.37 30.45
C SER A 546 16.78 31.67 29.83
N THR A 547 18.01 32.07 30.15
CA THR A 547 18.75 33.12 29.45
C THR A 547 19.30 32.57 28.13
N ARG A 548 18.45 32.52 27.12
CA ARG A 548 18.89 32.30 25.75
C ARG A 548 19.13 33.68 25.11
N ALA A 549 20.38 33.96 24.75
CA ALA A 549 20.74 35.14 24.00
C ALA A 549 19.93 35.28 22.70
N PRO A 550 19.46 36.49 22.36
CA PRO A 550 18.69 36.68 21.13
C PRO A 550 19.59 36.48 19.91
N LYS A 551 19.15 35.59 18.98
CA LYS A 551 19.76 35.50 17.66
C LYS A 551 19.44 36.72 16.82
N PRO A 552 20.38 37.26 16.04
CA PRO A 552 20.13 38.42 15.19
C PRO A 552 19.08 38.06 14.12
N LYS A 553 18.07 38.92 13.98
CA LYS A 553 17.04 38.85 12.95
C LYS A 553 17.64 39.27 11.61
N SER A 554 17.90 38.35 10.71
CA SER A 554 17.95 38.63 9.27
C SER A 554 16.55 38.37 8.70
N ALA A 555 15.78 39.42 8.53
CA ALA A 555 14.49 39.37 7.86
C ALA A 555 14.73 39.25 6.36
N THR A 556 14.38 38.11 5.77
CA THR A 556 14.18 37.98 4.33
C THR A 556 12.68 38.01 4.03
N VAL A 557 12.33 38.67 2.91
CA VAL A 557 10.97 38.98 2.46
C VAL A 557 10.05 37.74 2.31
N LEU A 558 10.58 36.55 2.51
CA LEU A 558 9.83 35.27 2.43
C LEU A 558 9.09 34.88 3.72
N ASP A 559 9.34 35.53 4.85
CA ASP A 559 8.64 35.18 6.11
C ASP A 559 7.26 35.86 6.25
N ALA A 560 6.99 36.93 5.49
CA ALA A 560 5.69 37.58 5.48
C ALA A 560 4.58 36.77 4.79
N ALA A 561 4.94 35.93 3.82
CA ALA A 561 3.97 35.09 3.09
C ALA A 561 3.55 33.82 3.84
N ARG A 562 4.25 33.45 4.92
CA ARG A 562 3.96 32.23 5.71
C ARG A 562 2.96 32.43 6.85
N THR A 563 2.71 33.65 7.24
CA THR A 563 1.79 33.96 8.36
C THR A 563 0.32 34.03 7.93
N ASP A 564 0.02 34.30 6.65
CA ASP A 564 -1.36 34.43 6.17
C ASP A 564 -2.06 33.11 5.81
N VAL A 565 -1.33 32.00 5.69
CA VAL A 565 -1.93 30.69 5.36
C VAL A 565 -2.55 29.99 6.59
N ARG A 566 -2.39 30.52 7.79
CA ARG A 566 -2.95 29.91 9.03
C ARG A 566 -4.35 30.38 9.43
N SER A 567 -4.98 31.26 8.68
CA SER A 567 -6.34 31.75 8.97
C SER A 567 -7.41 31.27 7.98
N SER A 568 -7.26 30.10 7.31
CA SER A 568 -8.40 29.47 6.65
C SER A 568 -9.38 28.98 7.73
N ARG A 569 -10.39 29.79 8.00
CA ARG A 569 -11.50 29.51 8.92
C ARG A 569 -12.06 28.12 8.61
N LYS A 570 -12.12 27.28 9.65
CA LYS A 570 -12.94 26.06 9.62
C LYS A 570 -14.35 26.47 9.14
N PRO A 571 -14.92 25.80 8.13
CA PRO A 571 -16.30 26.11 7.72
C PRO A 571 -17.19 25.98 8.95
N SER A 572 -18.04 26.98 9.17
CA SER A 572 -18.97 26.96 10.29
C SER A 572 -19.95 25.79 10.13
N ARG A 573 -20.45 25.28 11.23
CA ARG A 573 -21.44 24.18 11.23
C ARG A 573 -22.64 24.50 10.33
N SER A 574 -23.01 25.78 10.22
CA SER A 574 -24.08 26.27 9.32
C SER A 574 -23.75 26.14 7.83
N ALA A 575 -22.51 26.33 7.42
CA ALA A 575 -22.13 26.20 6.01
C ALA A 575 -22.12 24.72 5.56
N LEU A 576 -21.82 23.79 6.46
CA LEU A 576 -21.94 22.36 6.20
C LEU A 576 -23.42 21.93 6.08
N ASP A 577 -24.29 22.46 6.97
CA ASP A 577 -25.72 22.16 6.94
C ASP A 577 -26.40 22.75 5.69
N GLN A 578 -25.95 23.90 5.20
CA GLN A 578 -26.42 24.50 3.96
C GLN A 578 -26.01 23.70 2.72
N ALA A 579 -24.75 23.24 2.65
CA ALA A 579 -24.29 22.36 1.58
C ALA A 579 -25.03 21.01 1.58
N LEU A 580 -25.42 20.50 2.76
CA LEU A 580 -26.21 19.29 2.91
C LEU A 580 -27.64 19.46 2.37
N GLN A 581 -28.25 20.67 2.52
CA GLN A 581 -29.57 20.98 1.97
C GLN A 581 -29.56 21.13 0.45
N GLU A 582 -28.54 21.76 -0.12
CA GLU A 582 -28.41 22.00 -1.58
C GLU A 582 -28.24 20.69 -2.38
N HIS A 583 -27.71 19.64 -1.77
CA HIS A 583 -27.49 18.34 -2.42
C HIS A 583 -28.47 17.24 -1.99
N GLY A 584 -29.54 17.59 -1.27
CA GLY A 584 -30.57 16.64 -0.85
C GLY A 584 -30.10 15.57 0.13
N TRP A 585 -29.09 15.90 0.95
CA TRP A 585 -28.48 15.00 1.95
C TRP A 585 -28.86 15.40 3.38
#